data_dbbd8b6b90b8ba4996642c93e4f72435
#
_entry.id   dbbd8b6b90b8ba4996642c93e4f72435
#
_cell.length_a   1.000
_cell.length_b   1.000
_cell.length_c   1.000
_cell.angle_alpha   90.00
_cell.angle_beta   90.00
_cell.angle_gamma   90.00
#
_symmetry.space_group_name_H-M   'P 1'
#
loop_
_entity.id
_entity.type
_entity.pdbx_description
1 polymer ?
#
loop_
_entity_poly.entity_id
_entity_poly.type
_entity_poly.pdbx_seq_one_letter_code
_entity_poly.pdbx_strand_id
1 'polypeptide(L)'
;SYNLLDKILRLPIKSGQKKLNFYEQRVIVHELVHSLQGQHFEISGWYQEMDELDDFSNYPGVRALMEAQADWVEAKWVDSLDSYDRQTMQAQIPNISCRVELPAYFYIPSDLYYTYGPILAREIINQGKMDALNEALSEYRETGLTNLPTSEQIYDSTKFFSNERYETVEISTLTIPNFELIDEGTIGSLDLVYLLQSTVGPRDAITAAVGIGGGSWKDYTDSSGNLIMTVKISGDTSTDLDEIYQTYTLWAETQQRFTESEAKYEGTLYKGSTNVWISRDSNFVRMVLIQDMNVFEEIANQLGDL
;
A
#
# COMPACT_ATOMS: atom_id res chain seq x y z
N SER A 1 -7.40 21.42 -0.64
CA SER A 1 -7.13 20.23 -1.46
C SER A 1 -7.24 20.56 -2.94
N TYR A 2 -6.37 19.97 -3.73
CA TYR A 2 -6.44 19.97 -5.20
C TYR A 2 -7.06 18.66 -5.68
N ASN A 3 -8.01 18.73 -6.59
CA ASN A 3 -8.55 17.55 -7.24
C ASN A 3 -7.85 17.38 -8.61
N LEU A 4 -7.10 16.29 -8.76
CA LEU A 4 -6.32 15.99 -9.96
C LEU A 4 -7.19 15.76 -11.21
N LEU A 5 -8.36 15.15 -11.04
CA LEU A 5 -9.29 14.86 -12.14
C LEU A 5 -10.03 16.12 -12.60
N ASP A 6 -10.59 16.87 -11.67
CA ASP A 6 -11.35 18.10 -11.94
C ASP A 6 -10.44 19.30 -12.23
N LYS A 7 -9.15 19.21 -11.87
CA LYS A 7 -8.16 20.30 -11.92
C LYS A 7 -8.59 21.55 -11.13
N ILE A 8 -9.26 21.30 -9.99
CA ILE A 8 -9.84 22.36 -9.14
C ILE A 8 -9.11 22.40 -7.79
N LEU A 9 -8.55 23.58 -7.46
CA LEU A 9 -8.05 23.87 -6.11
C LEU A 9 -9.18 24.40 -5.24
N ARG A 10 -9.52 23.68 -4.17
CA ARG A 10 -10.54 24.07 -3.19
C ARG A 10 -9.88 24.60 -1.93
N LEU A 11 -10.16 25.85 -1.60
CA LEU A 11 -9.63 26.53 -0.42
C LEU A 11 -10.75 26.77 0.60
N PRO A 12 -10.64 26.25 1.83
CA PRO A 12 -11.60 26.54 2.89
C PRO A 12 -11.34 27.94 3.45
N ILE A 13 -11.85 28.99 2.81
CA ILE A 13 -11.71 30.38 3.27
C ILE A 13 -12.83 30.70 4.24
N LYS A 14 -12.48 31.27 5.40
CA LYS A 14 -13.47 31.73 6.37
C LYS A 14 -14.23 32.95 5.83
N SER A 15 -15.52 33.03 6.15
CA SER A 15 -16.35 34.18 5.75
C SER A 15 -15.72 35.50 6.23
N GLY A 16 -15.54 36.46 5.31
CA GLY A 16 -14.92 37.75 5.58
C GLY A 16 -13.39 37.77 5.55
N GLN A 17 -12.71 36.64 5.36
CA GLN A 17 -11.27 36.58 5.23
C GLN A 17 -10.82 37.19 3.90
N LYS A 18 -9.92 38.17 3.94
CA LYS A 18 -9.42 38.85 2.73
C LYS A 18 -8.00 38.44 2.33
N LYS A 19 -7.26 37.81 3.24
CA LYS A 19 -5.88 37.36 3.02
C LYS A 19 -5.69 36.00 3.66
N LEU A 20 -4.90 35.15 3.02
CA LEU A 20 -4.45 33.89 3.56
C LEU A 20 -3.40 34.14 4.65
N ASN A 21 -3.50 33.41 5.75
CA ASN A 21 -2.45 33.37 6.76
C ASN A 21 -1.27 32.47 6.27
N PHE A 22 -0.14 32.48 6.98
CA PHE A 22 1.05 31.72 6.55
C PHE A 22 0.83 30.21 6.51
N TYR A 23 0.05 29.65 7.43
CA TYR A 23 -0.31 28.23 7.39
C TYR A 23 -1.16 27.89 6.15
N GLU A 24 -2.15 28.71 5.83
CA GLU A 24 -2.97 28.54 4.64
C GLU A 24 -2.15 28.70 3.35
N GLN A 25 -1.20 29.63 3.32
CA GLN A 25 -0.26 29.78 2.20
C GLN A 25 0.63 28.55 2.03
N ARG A 26 1.14 27.98 3.13
CA ARG A 26 1.89 26.72 3.15
C ARG A 26 1.11 25.60 2.47
N VAL A 27 -0.15 25.38 2.91
CA VAL A 27 -1.03 24.36 2.32
C VAL A 27 -1.25 24.62 0.82
N ILE A 28 -1.42 25.88 0.42
CA ILE A 28 -1.60 26.20 -1.00
C ILE A 28 -0.34 25.89 -1.81
N VAL A 29 0.84 26.16 -1.30
CA VAL A 29 2.10 25.78 -1.98
C VAL A 29 2.14 24.28 -2.25
N HIS A 30 1.81 23.47 -1.24
CA HIS A 30 1.69 22.01 -1.39
C HIS A 30 0.70 21.63 -2.51
N GLU A 31 -0.50 22.13 -2.46
CA GLU A 31 -1.57 21.81 -3.43
C GLU A 31 -1.27 22.33 -4.86
N LEU A 32 -0.50 23.43 -4.98
CA LEU A 32 -0.05 23.91 -6.28
C LEU A 32 0.97 22.96 -6.90
N VAL A 33 1.78 22.26 -6.12
CA VAL A 33 2.67 21.22 -6.64
C VAL A 33 1.85 20.10 -7.26
N HIS A 34 0.78 19.63 -6.59
CA HIS A 34 -0.12 18.64 -7.18
C HIS A 34 -0.77 19.13 -8.48
N SER A 35 -1.08 20.43 -8.58
CA SER A 35 -1.56 21.02 -9.83
C SER A 35 -0.52 20.93 -10.94
N LEU A 36 0.75 21.19 -10.63
CA LEU A 36 1.85 21.07 -11.60
C LEU A 36 2.11 19.62 -11.97
N GLN A 37 2.10 18.71 -11.00
CA GLN A 37 2.22 17.28 -11.25
C GLN A 37 1.15 16.79 -12.23
N GLY A 38 -0.12 17.16 -11.99
CA GLY A 38 -1.22 16.81 -12.89
C GLY A 38 -1.08 17.35 -14.32
N GLN A 39 -0.34 18.46 -14.49
CA GLN A 39 -0.07 19.05 -15.81
C GLN A 39 1.14 18.42 -16.52
N HIS A 40 2.12 17.96 -15.76
CA HIS A 40 3.42 17.54 -16.31
C HIS A 40 3.61 16.03 -16.38
N PHE A 41 2.97 15.25 -15.50
CA PHE A 41 3.21 13.80 -15.37
C PHE A 41 2.04 12.91 -15.83
N GLU A 42 1.03 13.49 -16.49
CA GLU A 42 -0.14 12.73 -17.01
C GLU A 42 -0.88 11.88 -15.96
N ILE A 43 -0.92 12.36 -14.72
CA ILE A 43 -1.47 11.63 -13.56
C ILE A 43 -2.90 11.12 -13.80
N SER A 44 -3.71 11.86 -14.54
CA SER A 44 -5.06 11.42 -14.91
C SER A 44 -5.04 10.16 -15.78
N GLY A 45 -4.00 9.96 -16.58
CA GLY A 45 -3.80 8.76 -17.38
C GLY A 45 -3.48 7.54 -16.49
N TRP A 46 -2.64 7.70 -15.46
CA TRP A 46 -2.35 6.59 -14.54
C TRP A 46 -3.62 6.10 -13.84
N TYR A 47 -4.41 7.03 -13.32
CA TYR A 47 -5.64 6.68 -12.60
C TYR A 47 -6.60 5.92 -13.50
N GLN A 48 -6.76 6.39 -14.74
CA GLN A 48 -7.63 5.73 -15.69
C GLN A 48 -7.12 4.34 -16.05
N GLU A 49 -5.82 4.18 -16.31
CA GLU A 49 -5.22 2.89 -16.64
C GLU A 49 -5.30 1.91 -15.48
N MET A 50 -5.01 2.35 -14.23
CA MET A 50 -5.15 1.51 -13.04
C MET A 50 -6.59 1.08 -12.79
N ASP A 51 -7.56 1.96 -13.03
CA ASP A 51 -8.99 1.66 -12.90
C ASP A 51 -9.47 0.68 -13.98
N GLU A 52 -8.98 0.83 -15.23
CA GLU A 52 -9.30 -0.08 -16.33
C GLU A 52 -8.69 -1.49 -16.18
N LEU A 53 -7.53 -1.58 -15.52
CA LEU A 53 -6.82 -2.84 -15.29
C LEU A 53 -7.15 -3.47 -13.93
N ASP A 54 -7.87 -2.76 -13.08
CA ASP A 54 -8.07 -3.10 -11.65
C ASP A 54 -6.75 -3.39 -10.90
N ASP A 55 -5.68 -2.68 -11.31
CA ASP A 55 -4.32 -2.83 -10.76
C ASP A 55 -3.90 -1.56 -10.01
N PHE A 56 -4.09 -1.57 -8.71
CA PHE A 56 -3.68 -0.51 -7.81
C PHE A 56 -2.37 -0.79 -7.06
N SER A 57 -1.64 -1.85 -7.42
CA SER A 57 -0.42 -2.28 -6.72
C SER A 57 0.68 -1.20 -6.69
N ASN A 58 0.81 -0.42 -7.77
CA ASN A 58 1.78 0.68 -7.88
C ASN A 58 1.26 2.03 -7.34
N TYR A 59 -0.05 2.18 -7.16
CA TYR A 59 -0.67 3.44 -6.74
C TYR A 59 -0.09 4.02 -5.44
N PRO A 60 0.11 3.24 -4.36
CA PRO A 60 0.64 3.77 -3.12
C PRO A 60 2.07 4.32 -3.27
N GLY A 61 2.91 3.66 -4.06
CA GLY A 61 4.29 4.10 -4.29
C GLY A 61 4.37 5.42 -5.05
N VAL A 62 3.63 5.53 -6.16
CA VAL A 62 3.54 6.77 -6.93
C VAL A 62 3.02 7.91 -6.07
N ARG A 63 1.94 7.67 -5.33
CA ARG A 63 1.37 8.67 -4.44
C ARG A 63 2.36 9.12 -3.37
N ALA A 64 3.13 8.19 -2.80
CA ALA A 64 4.15 8.54 -1.82
C ALA A 64 5.20 9.50 -2.39
N LEU A 65 5.67 9.30 -3.63
CA LEU A 65 6.59 10.23 -4.29
C LEU A 65 5.95 11.57 -4.63
N MET A 66 4.69 11.58 -5.06
CA MET A 66 3.96 12.81 -5.33
C MET A 66 3.82 13.69 -4.08
N GLU A 67 3.36 13.10 -2.97
CA GLU A 67 3.24 13.78 -1.70
C GLU A 67 4.61 14.27 -1.21
N ALA A 68 5.64 13.41 -1.31
CA ALA A 68 7.01 13.77 -0.92
C ALA A 68 7.60 14.93 -1.73
N GLN A 69 7.31 15.01 -3.04
CA GLN A 69 7.71 16.16 -3.86
C GLN A 69 7.00 17.43 -3.40
N ALA A 70 5.70 17.36 -3.11
CA ALA A 70 4.92 18.48 -2.62
C ALA A 70 5.44 18.96 -1.26
N ASP A 71 5.71 18.05 -0.33
CA ASP A 71 6.31 18.34 0.97
C ASP A 71 7.70 18.97 0.85
N TRP A 72 8.51 18.49 -0.08
CA TRP A 72 9.83 19.07 -0.30
C TRP A 72 9.77 20.52 -0.78
N VAL A 73 8.89 20.83 -1.75
CA VAL A 73 8.70 22.20 -2.25
C VAL A 73 8.10 23.08 -1.16
N GLU A 74 7.12 22.59 -0.43
CA GLU A 74 6.54 23.26 0.73
C GLU A 74 7.62 23.60 1.77
N ALA A 75 8.48 22.65 2.12
CA ALA A 75 9.59 22.88 3.06
C ALA A 75 10.54 23.97 2.56
N LYS A 76 10.86 24.00 1.26
CA LYS A 76 11.68 25.07 0.67
C LYS A 76 11.01 26.43 0.74
N TRP A 77 9.71 26.49 0.57
CA TRP A 77 8.95 27.72 0.76
C TRP A 77 9.00 28.17 2.23
N VAL A 78 8.80 27.26 3.19
CA VAL A 78 8.93 27.55 4.63
C VAL A 78 10.34 28.05 4.99
N ASP A 79 11.38 27.44 4.41
CA ASP A 79 12.78 27.85 4.61
C ASP A 79 13.06 29.27 4.08
N SER A 80 12.30 29.74 3.07
CA SER A 80 12.42 31.07 2.51
C SER A 80 11.82 32.18 3.40
N LEU A 81 10.97 31.81 4.37
CA LEU A 81 10.38 32.75 5.32
C LEU A 81 11.44 33.20 6.34
N ASP A 82 11.33 34.45 6.81
CA ASP A 82 12.13 34.88 7.93
C ASP A 82 11.71 34.18 9.26
N SER A 83 12.50 34.40 10.31
CA SER A 83 12.26 33.73 11.60
C SER A 83 10.93 34.11 12.25
N TYR A 84 10.49 35.37 12.07
CA TYR A 84 9.22 35.86 12.63
C TYR A 84 8.04 35.26 11.90
N ASP A 85 8.08 35.22 10.57
CA ASP A 85 7.02 34.65 9.74
C ASP A 85 6.89 33.14 9.94
N ARG A 86 8.01 32.41 10.09
CA ARG A 86 8.00 30.97 10.46
C ARG A 86 7.35 30.73 11.82
N GLN A 87 7.71 31.51 12.83
CA GLN A 87 7.09 31.42 14.17
C GLN A 87 5.59 31.72 14.11
N THR A 88 5.22 32.76 13.34
CA THR A 88 3.81 33.13 13.13
C THR A 88 3.04 32.00 12.44
N MET A 89 3.60 31.41 11.39
CA MET A 89 3.01 30.24 10.69
C MET A 89 2.79 29.09 11.67
N GLN A 90 3.79 28.76 12.48
CA GLN A 90 3.70 27.67 13.46
C GLN A 90 2.58 27.87 14.47
N ALA A 91 2.38 29.12 14.92
CA ALA A 91 1.28 29.48 15.81
C ALA A 91 -0.11 29.44 15.14
N GLN A 92 -0.16 29.43 13.81
CA GLN A 92 -1.38 29.37 13.01
C GLN A 92 -1.80 27.93 12.65
N ILE A 93 -0.96 26.92 12.90
CA ILE A 93 -1.31 25.52 12.68
C ILE A 93 -2.53 25.20 13.55
N PRO A 94 -3.64 24.71 12.95
CA PRO A 94 -4.82 24.38 13.72
C PRO A 94 -4.53 23.25 14.73
N ASN A 95 -4.92 23.49 15.97
CA ASN A 95 -4.93 22.39 16.95
C ASN A 95 -6.15 21.51 16.69
N ILE A 96 -6.01 20.55 15.78
CA ILE A 96 -7.05 19.59 15.45
C ILE A 96 -6.82 18.37 16.35
N SER A 97 -7.59 18.27 17.43
CA SER A 97 -7.69 17.01 18.16
C SER A 97 -8.74 16.13 17.50
N CYS A 98 -8.31 15.03 16.89
CA CYS A 98 -9.25 14.00 16.49
C CYS A 98 -9.87 13.37 17.75
N ARG A 99 -11.20 13.40 17.88
CA ARG A 99 -11.90 12.83 19.03
C ARG A 99 -12.22 11.34 18.85
N VAL A 100 -11.94 10.80 17.68
CA VAL A 100 -12.18 9.40 17.32
C VAL A 100 -10.83 8.76 17.08
N GLU A 101 -10.51 7.75 17.85
CA GLU A 101 -9.39 6.87 17.54
C GLU A 101 -9.80 6.00 16.35
N LEU A 102 -9.12 6.18 15.24
CA LEU A 102 -9.30 5.35 14.06
C LEU A 102 -8.47 4.07 14.21
N PRO A 103 -8.96 2.93 13.69
CA PRO A 103 -8.14 1.73 13.58
C PRO A 103 -6.80 2.01 12.88
N ALA A 104 -5.74 1.30 13.28
CA ALA A 104 -4.38 1.53 12.81
C ALA A 104 -4.26 1.53 11.26
N TYR A 105 -5.05 0.70 10.58
CA TYR A 105 -5.01 0.60 9.13
C TYR A 105 -5.33 1.92 8.40
N PHE A 106 -6.04 2.86 9.01
CA PHE A 106 -6.26 4.19 8.39
C PHE A 106 -5.00 5.05 8.35
N TYR A 107 -4.01 4.76 9.20
CA TYR A 107 -2.77 5.54 9.28
C TYR A 107 -1.66 4.96 8.40
N ILE A 108 -1.74 3.69 8.02
CA ILE A 108 -0.69 3.00 7.25
C ILE A 108 -0.37 3.70 5.93
N PRO A 109 -1.34 4.09 5.09
CA PRO A 109 -1.03 4.85 3.87
C PRO A 109 -0.42 6.21 4.19
N SER A 110 -0.87 6.86 5.27
CA SER A 110 -0.30 8.14 5.70
C SER A 110 1.17 8.02 6.07
N ASP A 111 1.56 6.93 6.75
CA ASP A 111 2.96 6.68 7.07
C ASP A 111 3.80 6.44 5.81
N LEU A 112 3.28 5.67 4.84
CA LEU A 112 3.95 5.48 3.56
C LEU A 112 4.17 6.81 2.85
N TYR A 113 3.14 7.65 2.76
CA TYR A 113 3.17 8.91 2.00
C TYR A 113 4.02 9.99 2.68
N TYR A 114 3.88 10.16 3.99
CA TYR A 114 4.44 11.32 4.72
C TYR A 114 5.63 10.98 5.61
N THR A 115 5.99 9.70 5.75
CA THR A 115 7.19 9.26 6.49
C THR A 115 8.22 8.65 5.55
N TYR A 116 7.87 7.60 4.83
CA TYR A 116 8.80 6.86 3.96
C TYR A 116 9.01 7.54 2.60
N GLY A 117 7.96 8.05 1.97
CA GLY A 117 8.06 8.81 0.72
C GLY A 117 9.09 9.95 0.77
N PRO A 118 9.06 10.85 1.78
CA PRO A 118 10.06 11.90 1.94
C PRO A 118 11.50 11.39 2.14
N ILE A 119 11.69 10.20 2.73
CA ILE A 119 13.02 9.59 2.86
C ILE A 119 13.54 9.23 1.47
N LEU A 120 12.78 8.46 0.69
CA LEU A 120 13.16 8.09 -0.66
C LEU A 120 13.35 9.32 -1.56
N ALA A 121 12.42 10.28 -1.55
CA ALA A 121 12.54 11.49 -2.35
C ALA A 121 13.82 12.27 -2.05
N ARG A 122 14.24 12.34 -0.78
CA ARG A 122 15.51 12.96 -0.37
C ARG A 122 16.71 12.21 -0.94
N GLU A 123 16.69 10.90 -0.94
CA GLU A 123 17.77 10.09 -1.50
C GLU A 123 17.86 10.26 -3.02
N ILE A 124 16.74 10.27 -3.73
CA ILE A 124 16.69 10.57 -5.17
C ILE A 124 17.26 11.96 -5.46
N ILE A 125 16.82 12.98 -4.71
CA ILE A 125 17.28 14.37 -4.87
C ILE A 125 18.79 14.50 -4.59
N ASN A 126 19.31 13.76 -3.62
CA ASN A 126 20.75 13.75 -3.31
C ASN A 126 21.59 13.18 -4.45
N GLN A 127 21.05 12.25 -5.24
CA GLN A 127 21.76 11.66 -6.39
C GLN A 127 21.66 12.52 -7.65
N GLY A 128 20.49 13.04 -7.99
CA GLY A 128 20.25 13.72 -9.25
C GLY A 128 19.49 15.04 -9.15
N LYS A 129 19.41 15.62 -7.95
CA LYS A 129 18.62 16.82 -7.66
C LYS A 129 17.12 16.59 -7.90
N MET A 130 16.37 17.68 -8.08
CA MET A 130 14.92 17.63 -8.38
C MET A 130 14.63 16.98 -9.73
N ASP A 131 15.56 17.06 -10.67
CA ASP A 131 15.37 16.48 -12.01
C ASP A 131 15.20 14.96 -11.95
N ALA A 132 15.97 14.27 -11.07
CA ALA A 132 15.82 12.82 -10.88
C ALA A 132 14.46 12.45 -10.27
N LEU A 133 13.92 13.28 -9.36
CA LEU A 133 12.59 13.04 -8.81
C LEU A 133 11.49 13.30 -9.85
N ASN A 134 11.66 14.33 -10.68
CA ASN A 134 10.75 14.58 -11.81
C ASN A 134 10.79 13.42 -12.83
N GLU A 135 11.97 12.88 -13.10
CA GLU A 135 12.14 11.73 -13.99
C GLU A 135 11.40 10.50 -13.45
N ALA A 136 11.58 10.18 -12.18
CA ALA A 136 10.87 9.06 -11.53
C ALA A 136 9.33 9.19 -11.61
N LEU A 137 8.79 10.41 -11.57
CA LEU A 137 7.36 10.68 -11.72
C LEU A 137 6.89 10.74 -13.19
N SER A 138 7.80 10.94 -14.14
CA SER A 138 7.48 11.05 -15.57
C SER A 138 7.60 9.73 -16.33
N GLU A 139 8.14 8.69 -15.73
CA GLU A 139 8.36 7.38 -16.39
C GLU A 139 7.08 6.76 -16.95
N TYR A 140 5.92 7.06 -16.36
CA TYR A 140 4.64 6.60 -16.90
C TYR A 140 4.45 6.94 -18.39
N ARG A 141 4.88 8.11 -18.83
CA ARG A 141 4.75 8.54 -20.24
C ARG A 141 5.45 7.62 -21.23
N GLU A 142 6.54 6.99 -20.78
CA GLU A 142 7.40 6.17 -21.63
C GLU A 142 7.09 4.68 -21.50
N THR A 143 6.65 4.25 -20.34
CA THR A 143 6.60 2.84 -19.95
C THR A 143 5.25 2.35 -19.43
N GLY A 144 4.27 3.25 -19.29
CA GLY A 144 2.99 2.94 -18.64
C GLY A 144 3.17 2.65 -17.16
N LEU A 145 2.28 1.82 -16.59
CA LEU A 145 2.30 1.50 -15.14
C LEU A 145 3.52 0.68 -14.71
N THR A 146 4.16 -0.03 -15.63
CA THR A 146 5.17 -1.06 -15.29
C THR A 146 6.41 -0.55 -14.57
N ASN A 147 6.76 0.73 -14.74
CA ASN A 147 7.94 1.32 -14.11
C ASN A 147 7.59 2.36 -13.02
N LEU A 148 6.32 2.50 -12.70
CA LEU A 148 5.94 3.35 -11.57
C LEU A 148 6.44 2.75 -10.24
N PRO A 149 6.84 3.58 -9.26
CA PRO A 149 7.34 3.09 -7.99
C PRO A 149 6.33 2.23 -7.25
N THR A 150 6.78 1.09 -6.74
CA THR A 150 5.98 0.20 -5.88
C THR A 150 6.01 0.67 -4.43
N SER A 151 5.07 0.21 -3.59
CA SER A 151 5.10 0.48 -2.15
C SER A 151 6.36 -0.08 -1.48
N GLU A 152 6.88 -1.18 -1.95
CA GLU A 152 8.12 -1.78 -1.49
C GLU A 152 9.32 -0.85 -1.70
N GLN A 153 9.45 -0.29 -2.89
CA GLN A 153 10.50 0.66 -3.23
C GLN A 153 10.44 1.95 -2.40
N ILE A 154 9.27 2.28 -1.85
CA ILE A 154 9.13 3.40 -0.91
C ILE A 154 9.67 3.01 0.48
N TYR A 155 9.41 1.77 0.92
CA TYR A 155 9.91 1.28 2.21
C TYR A 155 11.43 1.02 2.18
N ASP A 156 11.96 0.54 1.04
CA ASP A 156 13.39 0.28 0.83
C ASP A 156 13.90 0.95 -0.45
N SER A 157 14.63 2.05 -0.27
CA SER A 157 15.23 2.80 -1.37
C SER A 157 16.24 2.00 -2.20
N THR A 158 16.85 0.93 -1.63
CA THR A 158 17.81 0.09 -2.39
C THR A 158 17.09 -0.62 -3.53
N LYS A 159 15.85 -1.05 -3.31
CA LYS A 159 14.99 -1.66 -4.33
C LYS A 159 14.56 -0.65 -5.41
N PHE A 160 14.33 0.59 -5.03
CA PHE A 160 14.09 1.65 -6.01
C PHE A 160 15.29 1.85 -6.94
N PHE A 161 16.50 2.00 -6.37
CA PHE A 161 17.71 2.24 -7.16
C PHE A 161 18.20 1.02 -7.95
N SER A 162 17.87 -0.20 -7.52
CA SER A 162 18.08 -1.43 -8.30
C SER A 162 17.03 -1.67 -9.37
N ASN A 163 15.96 -0.86 -9.39
CA ASN A 163 14.78 -1.05 -10.22
C ASN A 163 14.13 -2.43 -10.02
N GLU A 164 14.11 -2.91 -8.78
CA GLU A 164 13.47 -4.18 -8.43
C GLU A 164 11.95 -4.07 -8.58
N ARG A 165 11.34 -5.10 -9.13
CA ARG A 165 9.90 -5.13 -9.42
C ARG A 165 9.28 -6.40 -8.90
N TYR A 166 7.99 -6.34 -8.58
CA TYR A 166 7.25 -7.54 -8.25
C TYR A 166 7.23 -8.53 -9.42
N GLU A 167 7.42 -9.79 -9.09
CA GLU A 167 7.19 -10.89 -10.03
C GLU A 167 5.69 -11.13 -10.18
N THR A 168 5.28 -11.59 -11.36
CA THR A 168 3.91 -12.03 -11.56
C THR A 168 3.71 -13.38 -10.87
N VAL A 169 2.83 -13.43 -9.89
CA VAL A 169 2.43 -14.66 -9.20
C VAL A 169 1.02 -15.00 -9.64
N GLU A 170 0.87 -16.12 -10.30
CA GLU A 170 -0.45 -16.60 -10.75
C GLU A 170 -1.06 -17.57 -9.75
N ILE A 171 -2.35 -17.44 -9.51
CA ILE A 171 -3.19 -18.40 -8.78
C ILE A 171 -4.15 -19.03 -9.77
N SER A 172 -4.18 -20.36 -9.85
CA SER A 172 -5.19 -21.06 -10.63
C SER A 172 -6.59 -20.80 -10.06
N THR A 173 -7.57 -20.62 -10.94
CA THR A 173 -8.95 -20.48 -10.50
C THR A 173 -9.46 -21.81 -9.99
N LEU A 174 -9.90 -21.83 -8.72
CA LEU A 174 -10.48 -23.02 -8.11
C LEU A 174 -11.86 -23.32 -8.68
N THR A 175 -12.16 -24.61 -8.84
CA THR A 175 -13.50 -25.10 -9.14
C THR A 175 -14.13 -25.62 -7.86
N ILE A 176 -14.96 -24.80 -7.21
CA ILE A 176 -15.61 -25.12 -5.94
C ILE A 176 -17.11 -25.14 -6.16
N PRO A 177 -17.81 -26.27 -5.85
CA PRO A 177 -19.24 -26.35 -6.03
C PRO A 177 -20.01 -25.24 -5.34
N ASN A 178 -20.90 -24.58 -6.07
CA ASN A 178 -21.73 -23.46 -5.63
C ASN A 178 -21.00 -22.14 -5.30
N PHE A 179 -19.68 -22.06 -5.51
CA PHE A 179 -18.92 -20.82 -5.39
C PHE A 179 -18.58 -20.27 -6.77
N GLU A 180 -18.62 -18.96 -6.89
CA GLU A 180 -18.22 -18.21 -8.08
C GLU A 180 -17.08 -17.27 -7.72
N LEU A 181 -16.11 -17.13 -8.62
CA LEU A 181 -15.07 -16.09 -8.51
C LEU A 181 -15.75 -14.74 -8.64
N ILE A 182 -15.54 -13.86 -7.66
CA ILE A 182 -16.13 -12.52 -7.63
C ILE A 182 -15.11 -11.41 -7.81
N ASP A 183 -13.85 -11.68 -7.41
CA ASP A 183 -12.80 -10.69 -7.49
C ASP A 183 -11.42 -11.34 -7.47
N GLU A 184 -10.41 -10.68 -8.03
CA GLU A 184 -9.02 -11.11 -8.03
C GLU A 184 -8.08 -9.92 -8.17
N GLY A 185 -6.85 -10.04 -7.69
CA GLY A 185 -5.89 -8.95 -7.77
C GLY A 185 -4.48 -9.35 -7.34
N THR A 186 -3.61 -8.34 -7.32
CA THR A 186 -2.22 -8.49 -6.89
C THR A 186 -2.04 -8.09 -5.42
N ILE A 187 -0.94 -8.55 -4.83
CA ILE A 187 -0.53 -8.21 -3.46
C ILE A 187 0.84 -7.56 -3.52
N GLY A 188 0.96 -6.40 -2.90
CA GLY A 188 2.22 -5.69 -2.70
C GLY A 188 2.57 -5.52 -1.22
N SER A 189 3.69 -4.87 -0.96
CA SER A 189 4.21 -4.67 0.40
C SER A 189 3.22 -3.92 1.31
N LEU A 190 2.49 -2.94 0.78
CA LEU A 190 1.51 -2.19 1.59
C LEU A 190 0.39 -3.10 2.10
N ASP A 191 -0.07 -4.07 1.31
CA ASP A 191 -1.13 -5.01 1.68
C ASP A 191 -0.68 -5.92 2.82
N LEU A 192 0.59 -6.37 2.78
CA LEU A 192 1.18 -7.13 3.89
C LEU A 192 1.28 -6.27 5.16
N VAL A 193 1.69 -5.01 5.06
CA VAL A 193 1.74 -4.11 6.21
C VAL A 193 0.34 -3.93 6.80
N TYR A 194 -0.70 -3.76 5.99
CA TYR A 194 -2.09 -3.69 6.45
C TYR A 194 -2.51 -4.90 7.28
N LEU A 195 -2.18 -6.09 6.80
CA LEU A 195 -2.55 -7.33 7.47
C LEU A 195 -1.75 -7.53 8.77
N LEU A 196 -0.46 -7.27 8.75
CA LEU A 196 0.48 -7.73 9.76
C LEU A 196 0.74 -6.72 10.88
N GLN A 197 0.68 -5.41 10.60
CA GLN A 197 1.08 -4.36 11.54
C GLN A 197 0.36 -4.40 12.88
N SER A 198 -0.93 -4.75 12.88
CA SER A 198 -1.71 -4.83 14.13
C SER A 198 -1.25 -5.96 15.07
N THR A 199 -0.53 -6.94 14.55
CA THR A 199 -0.10 -8.14 15.24
C THR A 199 1.37 -8.07 15.67
N VAL A 200 2.25 -7.81 14.71
CA VAL A 200 3.70 -7.84 14.95
C VAL A 200 4.31 -6.45 15.17
N GLY A 201 3.50 -5.40 14.98
CA GLY A 201 3.94 -4.01 15.03
C GLY A 201 4.50 -3.52 13.69
N PRO A 202 4.62 -2.16 13.53
CA PRO A 202 4.93 -1.57 12.23
C PRO A 202 6.31 -1.96 11.68
N ARG A 203 7.32 -2.05 12.54
CA ARG A 203 8.68 -2.38 12.10
C ARG A 203 8.78 -3.79 11.50
N ASP A 204 8.29 -4.78 12.23
CA ASP A 204 8.40 -6.18 11.83
C ASP A 204 7.47 -6.47 10.63
N ALA A 205 6.30 -5.81 10.58
CA ALA A 205 5.42 -5.86 9.42
C ALA A 205 6.08 -5.31 8.15
N ILE A 206 6.77 -4.17 8.22
CA ILE A 206 7.49 -3.58 7.09
C ILE A 206 8.69 -4.48 6.70
N THR A 207 9.44 -5.03 7.68
CA THR A 207 10.55 -5.93 7.38
C THR A 207 10.09 -7.14 6.58
N ALA A 208 8.99 -7.80 7.00
CA ALA A 208 8.41 -8.92 6.25
C ALA A 208 7.84 -8.48 4.88
N ALA A 209 7.28 -7.27 4.80
CA ALA A 209 6.66 -6.77 3.59
C ALA A 209 7.67 -6.34 2.51
N VAL A 210 8.87 -5.92 2.90
CA VAL A 210 9.95 -5.51 1.98
C VAL A 210 10.61 -6.70 1.28
N GLY A 211 10.42 -7.92 1.77
CA GLY A 211 10.92 -9.14 1.14
C GLY A 211 9.93 -9.82 0.19
N ILE A 212 8.84 -9.15 -0.20
CA ILE A 212 7.84 -9.75 -1.10
C ILE A 212 8.32 -9.72 -2.56
N GLY A 213 8.51 -10.89 -3.18
CA GLY A 213 8.80 -10.98 -4.60
C GLY A 213 7.59 -10.71 -5.49
N GLY A 214 6.40 -10.95 -4.97
CA GLY A 214 5.11 -10.69 -5.62
C GLY A 214 4.00 -11.50 -4.98
N GLY A 215 2.76 -11.21 -5.30
CA GLY A 215 1.63 -11.95 -4.78
C GLY A 215 0.33 -11.70 -5.52
N SER A 216 -0.60 -12.62 -5.34
CA SER A 216 -1.95 -12.53 -5.90
C SER A 216 -2.98 -13.10 -4.93
N TRP A 217 -4.22 -12.70 -5.14
CA TRP A 217 -5.36 -13.20 -4.38
C TRP A 217 -6.57 -13.41 -5.29
N LYS A 218 -7.48 -14.29 -4.86
CA LYS A 218 -8.78 -14.51 -5.49
C LYS A 218 -9.85 -14.73 -4.45
N ASP A 219 -10.99 -14.09 -4.64
CA ASP A 219 -12.17 -14.17 -3.78
C ASP A 219 -13.31 -14.89 -4.47
N TYR A 220 -13.96 -15.77 -3.72
CA TYR A 220 -15.11 -16.53 -4.17
C TYR A 220 -16.26 -16.38 -3.18
N THR A 221 -17.49 -16.42 -3.69
CA THR A 221 -18.71 -16.41 -2.87
C THR A 221 -19.71 -17.44 -3.34
N ASP A 222 -20.53 -17.91 -2.38
CA ASP A 222 -21.71 -18.73 -2.67
C ASP A 222 -23.01 -17.90 -2.60
N SER A 223 -24.14 -18.51 -2.95
CA SER A 223 -25.47 -17.87 -2.89
C SER A 223 -25.92 -17.49 -1.47
N SER A 224 -25.27 -18.00 -0.44
CA SER A 224 -25.52 -17.68 0.98
C SER A 224 -24.64 -16.56 1.50
N GLY A 225 -23.69 -16.09 0.69
CA GLY A 225 -22.72 -15.05 1.05
C GLY A 225 -21.53 -15.57 1.84
N ASN A 226 -21.28 -16.89 1.86
CA ASN A 226 -20.03 -17.43 2.40
C ASN A 226 -18.88 -17.04 1.49
N LEU A 227 -17.73 -16.70 2.08
CA LEU A 227 -16.55 -16.26 1.37
C LEU A 227 -15.41 -17.25 1.48
N ILE A 228 -14.65 -17.38 0.39
CA ILE A 228 -13.35 -18.03 0.33
C ILE A 228 -12.39 -17.04 -0.30
N MET A 229 -11.23 -16.83 0.34
CA MET A 229 -10.13 -16.04 -0.22
C MET A 229 -8.91 -16.93 -0.33
N THR A 230 -8.29 -16.94 -1.49
CA THR A 230 -7.00 -17.60 -1.72
C THR A 230 -5.92 -16.57 -1.94
N VAL A 231 -4.75 -16.79 -1.34
CA VAL A 231 -3.59 -15.92 -1.42
C VAL A 231 -2.36 -16.75 -1.72
N LYS A 232 -1.51 -16.25 -2.62
CA LYS A 232 -0.21 -16.83 -2.96
C LYS A 232 0.83 -15.74 -3.04
N ILE A 233 1.95 -15.92 -2.36
CA ILE A 233 3.01 -14.91 -2.25
C ILE A 233 4.36 -15.58 -2.49
N SER A 234 5.21 -14.97 -3.31
CA SER A 234 6.64 -15.26 -3.42
C SER A 234 7.45 -14.33 -2.53
N GLY A 235 8.62 -14.77 -2.10
CA GLY A 235 9.63 -13.91 -1.48
C GLY A 235 10.78 -13.67 -2.47
N ASP A 236 11.49 -12.56 -2.32
CA ASP A 236 12.69 -12.26 -3.12
C ASP A 236 13.79 -13.28 -2.91
N THR A 237 13.89 -13.77 -1.67
CA THR A 237 14.78 -14.86 -1.28
C THR A 237 14.04 -15.90 -0.44
N SER A 238 14.67 -17.07 -0.24
CA SER A 238 14.11 -18.06 0.67
C SER A 238 14.03 -17.57 2.13
N THR A 239 14.88 -16.64 2.53
CA THR A 239 14.85 -16.03 3.87
C THR A 239 13.63 -15.11 4.00
N ASP A 240 13.38 -14.28 3.00
CA ASP A 240 12.21 -13.40 2.98
C ASP A 240 10.90 -14.21 2.97
N LEU A 241 10.88 -15.30 2.20
CA LEU A 241 9.75 -16.23 2.19
C LEU A 241 9.52 -16.87 3.57
N ASP A 242 10.59 -17.20 4.31
CA ASP A 242 10.51 -17.66 5.69
C ASP A 242 9.95 -16.59 6.64
N GLU A 243 10.38 -15.34 6.48
CA GLU A 243 9.90 -14.22 7.30
C GLU A 243 8.41 -13.94 7.03
N ILE A 244 7.98 -13.95 5.78
CA ILE A 244 6.57 -13.84 5.41
C ILE A 244 5.76 -14.97 6.06
N TYR A 245 6.19 -16.21 5.91
CA TYR A 245 5.49 -17.36 6.49
C TYR A 245 5.38 -17.29 8.01
N GLN A 246 6.49 -16.98 8.70
CA GLN A 246 6.51 -16.85 10.15
C GLN A 246 5.58 -15.73 10.63
N THR A 247 5.55 -14.61 9.91
CA THR A 247 4.71 -13.46 10.27
C THR A 247 3.23 -13.76 10.07
N TYR A 248 2.85 -14.46 9.00
CA TYR A 248 1.48 -14.95 8.80
C TYR A 248 1.05 -15.95 9.86
N THR A 249 1.95 -16.87 10.22
CA THR A 249 1.72 -17.85 11.29
C THR A 249 1.50 -17.15 12.63
N LEU A 250 2.37 -16.19 12.97
CA LEU A 250 2.24 -15.40 14.19
C LEU A 250 0.94 -14.56 14.19
N TRP A 251 0.59 -13.98 13.04
CA TRP A 251 -0.70 -13.31 12.90
C TRP A 251 -1.87 -14.25 13.20
N ALA A 252 -1.88 -15.44 12.63
CA ALA A 252 -2.95 -16.43 12.91
C ALA A 252 -2.97 -16.86 14.39
N GLU A 253 -1.81 -17.14 15.00
CA GLU A 253 -1.70 -17.57 16.39
C GLU A 253 -2.14 -16.50 17.39
N THR A 254 -1.97 -15.24 17.07
CA THR A 254 -2.32 -14.12 17.97
C THR A 254 -3.76 -13.65 17.82
N GLN A 255 -4.47 -14.05 16.76
CA GLN A 255 -5.88 -13.69 16.62
C GLN A 255 -6.76 -14.47 17.59
N GLN A 256 -7.41 -13.77 18.52
CA GLN A 256 -8.32 -14.38 19.52
C GLN A 256 -9.51 -15.14 18.91
N ARG A 257 -9.79 -14.92 17.62
CA ARG A 257 -10.86 -15.61 16.90
C ARG A 257 -10.54 -17.05 16.52
N PHE A 258 -9.26 -17.44 16.54
CA PHE A 258 -8.84 -18.82 16.30
C PHE A 258 -8.61 -19.52 17.62
N THR A 259 -9.33 -20.63 17.83
CA THR A 259 -9.35 -21.37 19.11
C THR A 259 -8.59 -22.69 19.05
N GLU A 260 -8.35 -23.20 17.85
CA GLU A 260 -7.69 -24.47 17.61
C GLU A 260 -6.80 -24.37 16.37
N SER A 261 -5.72 -25.14 16.34
CA SER A 261 -4.90 -25.34 15.13
C SER A 261 -4.55 -26.79 14.96
N GLU A 262 -4.44 -27.24 13.71
CA GLU A 262 -4.04 -28.60 13.35
C GLU A 262 -3.16 -28.60 12.11
N ALA A 263 -2.15 -29.49 12.05
CA ALA A 263 -1.37 -29.72 10.84
C ALA A 263 -2.24 -30.44 9.81
N LYS A 264 -2.36 -29.87 8.60
CA LYS A 264 -3.21 -30.42 7.53
C LYS A 264 -2.70 -29.99 6.15
N TYR A 265 -2.59 -30.97 5.22
CA TYR A 265 -2.18 -30.73 3.84
C TYR A 265 -0.90 -29.89 3.70
N GLU A 266 0.19 -30.31 4.36
CA GLU A 266 1.50 -29.63 4.35
C GLU A 266 1.47 -28.19 4.89
N GLY A 267 0.41 -27.83 5.62
CA GLY A 267 0.23 -26.53 6.26
C GLY A 267 -0.40 -26.65 7.65
N THR A 268 -0.81 -25.51 8.18
CA THR A 268 -1.52 -25.41 9.46
C THR A 268 -2.89 -24.79 9.23
N LEU A 269 -3.93 -25.49 9.67
CA LEU A 269 -5.31 -24.99 9.66
C LEU A 269 -5.63 -24.41 11.05
N TYR A 270 -5.95 -23.13 11.10
CA TYR A 270 -6.43 -22.40 12.27
C TYR A 270 -7.94 -22.28 12.21
N LYS A 271 -8.65 -22.78 13.26
CA LYS A 271 -10.11 -22.86 13.29
C LYS A 271 -10.73 -21.76 14.12
N GLY A 272 -11.77 -21.12 13.60
CA GLY A 272 -12.51 -20.05 14.24
C GLY A 272 -13.84 -19.74 13.55
N SER A 273 -14.34 -18.52 13.71
CA SER A 273 -15.52 -18.06 12.95
C SER A 273 -15.26 -17.95 11.44
N THR A 274 -14.04 -17.64 11.08
CA THR A 274 -13.44 -17.83 9.75
C THR A 274 -12.23 -18.70 9.97
N ASN A 275 -12.05 -19.74 9.16
CA ASN A 275 -10.91 -20.63 9.28
C ASN A 275 -9.81 -20.14 8.32
N VAL A 276 -8.56 -20.35 8.69
CA VAL A 276 -7.41 -19.96 7.88
C VAL A 276 -6.46 -21.14 7.80
N TRP A 277 -6.12 -21.52 6.58
CA TRP A 277 -5.06 -22.48 6.30
C TRP A 277 -3.85 -21.73 5.75
N ILE A 278 -2.66 -22.02 6.27
CA ILE A 278 -1.40 -21.40 5.87
C ILE A 278 -0.39 -22.50 5.59
N SER A 279 0.28 -22.44 4.45
CA SER A 279 1.39 -23.33 4.10
C SER A 279 2.55 -22.57 3.47
N ARG A 280 3.69 -23.25 3.41
CA ARG A 280 4.88 -22.80 2.70
C ARG A 280 5.53 -23.98 1.99
N ASP A 281 5.90 -23.80 0.74
CA ASP A 281 6.86 -24.65 0.05
C ASP A 281 8.19 -23.91 -0.24
N SER A 282 8.99 -24.39 -1.19
CA SER A 282 10.27 -23.75 -1.55
C SER A 282 10.12 -22.38 -2.19
N ASN A 283 8.97 -22.06 -2.78
CA ASN A 283 8.77 -20.91 -3.67
C ASN A 283 7.68 -19.95 -3.17
N PHE A 284 6.68 -20.48 -2.45
CA PHE A 284 5.48 -19.70 -2.12
C PHE A 284 5.01 -19.93 -0.69
N VAL A 285 4.49 -18.85 -0.10
CA VAL A 285 3.55 -18.92 1.01
C VAL A 285 2.14 -18.86 0.44
N ARG A 286 1.27 -19.75 0.93
CA ARG A 286 -0.14 -19.81 0.55
C ARG A 286 -1.02 -19.62 1.77
N MET A 287 -2.11 -18.91 1.58
CA MET A 287 -3.13 -18.76 2.61
C MET A 287 -4.51 -18.96 1.98
N VAL A 288 -5.39 -19.65 2.69
CA VAL A 288 -6.79 -19.80 2.31
C VAL A 288 -7.66 -19.42 3.51
N LEU A 289 -8.51 -18.42 3.34
CA LEU A 289 -9.52 -18.06 4.31
C LEU A 289 -10.85 -18.69 3.91
N ILE A 290 -11.52 -19.37 4.83
CA ILE A 290 -12.70 -20.19 4.55
C ILE A 290 -13.74 -19.98 5.64
N GLN A 291 -14.96 -19.61 5.27
CA GLN A 291 -16.08 -19.54 6.21
C GLN A 291 -16.79 -20.89 6.34
N ASP A 292 -17.01 -21.60 5.23
CA ASP A 292 -17.64 -22.91 5.22
C ASP A 292 -16.59 -24.04 5.09
N MET A 293 -16.34 -24.75 6.19
CA MET A 293 -15.39 -25.87 6.21
C MET A 293 -15.83 -27.11 5.39
N ASN A 294 -17.08 -27.20 4.98
CA ASN A 294 -17.54 -28.35 4.19
C ASN A 294 -16.88 -28.40 2.79
N VAL A 295 -16.42 -27.25 2.29
CA VAL A 295 -15.73 -27.19 0.99
C VAL A 295 -14.21 -27.28 1.10
N PHE A 296 -13.66 -27.37 2.32
CA PHE A 296 -12.20 -27.36 2.51
C PHE A 296 -11.50 -28.54 1.85
N GLU A 297 -12.09 -29.73 1.87
CA GLU A 297 -11.51 -30.94 1.24
C GLU A 297 -11.43 -30.78 -0.30
N GLU A 298 -12.37 -30.07 -0.91
CA GLU A 298 -12.38 -29.82 -2.35
C GLU A 298 -11.32 -28.77 -2.73
N ILE A 299 -11.14 -27.76 -1.88
CA ILE A 299 -10.05 -26.80 -2.02
C ILE A 299 -8.71 -27.51 -1.83
N ALA A 300 -8.59 -28.33 -0.77
CA ALA A 300 -7.37 -29.05 -0.44
C ALA A 300 -6.86 -29.94 -1.58
N ASN A 301 -7.76 -30.55 -2.35
CA ASN A 301 -7.42 -31.35 -3.52
C ASN A 301 -6.84 -30.50 -4.67
N GLN A 302 -7.03 -29.20 -4.65
CA GLN A 302 -6.55 -28.24 -5.65
C GLN A 302 -5.40 -27.36 -5.11
N LEU A 303 -4.97 -27.55 -3.82
CA LEU A 303 -3.92 -26.74 -3.21
C LEU A 303 -2.56 -26.84 -3.93
N GLY A 304 -2.31 -27.94 -4.63
CA GLY A 304 -1.13 -28.09 -5.47
C GLY A 304 -1.11 -27.17 -6.68
N ASP A 305 -2.27 -26.67 -7.08
CA ASP A 305 -2.46 -25.76 -8.22
C ASP A 305 -2.49 -24.27 -7.77
N LEU A 306 -2.55 -24.00 -6.48
CA LEU A 306 -2.49 -22.66 -5.91
C LEU A 306 -1.10 -22.06 -5.91
#